data_655a2e9a35fa35f00c6975288c21c955
#
_entry.id   655a2e9a35fa35f00c6975288c21c955
#
_cell.length_a   1.000
_cell.length_b   1.000
_cell.length_c   1.000
_cell.angle_alpha   90.00
_cell.angle_beta   90.00
_cell.angle_gamma   90.00
#
_symmetry.space_group_name_H-M   'P 1'
#
loop_
_entity.id
_entity.type
_entity.pdbx_description
1 polymer ?
#
loop_
_entity_poly.entity_id
_entity_poly.type
_entity_poly.pdbx_seq_one_letter_code
_entity_poly.pdbx_strand_id
1 'polypeptide(L)'
;MIELLSRWFIRNRENTGDPAVRLAYGRLCGLVGIGLNLLLFGGKLFAGTVSGSVAVTADAFNNLSDAGSSVVTLLGFQLAGKKPDPQHPFGHGRIEYISGLVVSGLILLMGVELGKSSVEKILHPEAVDFSLLAIGILVASIAVKLYMYLYNRRIGRRISSAAMEATATDSLSDAIATTAVLAAMLVGRFTDLMIDGWVGLVVACFILFSGYQAAKETLGPLLGQPPEQELVERIQQMVLSHPPICGIHDLVVHDYGPGRMMVSLHAEVPAHGDILELHDVIDTAEMELKRTLHCDAVIHMDPIITDDAQIVQLRRRVAELVRQVDSGMTIHDFRVVPGPSHTNLIFDAVLPFGEHITEAEAARQIRERVRQMDGGEYYAVVTVENPYV
;
A
#
# COMPACT_ATOMS: atom_id res chain seq x y z
N MET A 1 12.33 -19.47 -15.08
CA MET A 1 11.90 -20.57 -14.19
C MET A 1 10.51 -20.30 -13.60
N ILE A 2 10.30 -19.23 -12.82
CA ILE A 2 9.03 -18.97 -12.14
C ILE A 2 7.82 -18.85 -13.08
N GLU A 3 7.97 -18.22 -14.26
CA GLU A 3 6.90 -18.13 -15.26
C GLU A 3 6.52 -19.50 -15.87
N LEU A 4 7.46 -20.41 -16.00
CA LEU A 4 7.18 -21.77 -16.43
C LEU A 4 6.45 -22.55 -15.32
N LEU A 5 6.92 -22.43 -14.07
CA LEU A 5 6.26 -23.04 -12.93
C LEU A 5 4.83 -22.49 -12.73
N SER A 6 4.62 -21.19 -12.90
CA SER A 6 3.27 -20.60 -12.80
C SER A 6 2.31 -21.14 -13.87
N ARG A 7 2.80 -21.47 -15.08
CA ARG A 7 1.97 -22.10 -16.12
C ARG A 7 1.51 -23.50 -15.74
N TRP A 8 2.31 -24.23 -14.98
CA TRP A 8 2.03 -25.61 -14.61
C TRP A 8 1.21 -25.73 -13.33
N PHE A 9 1.46 -24.82 -12.37
CA PHE A 9 0.89 -24.93 -11.04
C PHE A 9 -0.26 -23.95 -10.75
N ILE A 10 -0.44 -22.87 -11.57
CA ILE A 10 -1.46 -21.85 -11.31
C ILE A 10 -2.50 -21.86 -12.44
N ARG A 11 -3.71 -22.32 -12.10
CA ARG A 11 -4.87 -22.27 -13.00
C ARG A 11 -5.38 -20.82 -13.10
N ASN A 12 -5.78 -20.38 -14.30
CA ASN A 12 -6.27 -19.01 -14.56
C ASN A 12 -5.31 -17.89 -14.12
N ARG A 13 -4.00 -18.11 -14.26
CA ARG A 13 -2.91 -17.22 -13.82
C ARG A 13 -3.02 -15.76 -14.27
N GLU A 14 -3.83 -15.47 -15.29
CA GLU A 14 -4.04 -14.10 -15.80
C GLU A 14 -5.01 -13.30 -14.90
N ASN A 15 -5.89 -13.95 -14.17
CA ASN A 15 -6.85 -13.31 -13.26
C ASN A 15 -6.21 -13.07 -11.88
N THR A 16 -5.35 -12.05 -11.80
CA THR A 16 -4.64 -11.69 -10.56
C THR A 16 -5.52 -11.00 -9.51
N GLY A 17 -6.73 -10.59 -9.86
CA GLY A 17 -7.75 -10.11 -8.91
C GLY A 17 -8.37 -11.23 -8.08
N ASP A 18 -8.28 -12.49 -8.53
CA ASP A 18 -8.79 -13.63 -7.78
C ASP A 18 -7.88 -13.95 -6.57
N PRO A 19 -8.41 -13.93 -5.33
CA PRO A 19 -7.64 -14.25 -4.13
C PRO A 19 -6.97 -15.62 -4.17
N ALA A 20 -7.57 -16.62 -4.84
CA ALA A 20 -6.99 -17.95 -4.98
C ALA A 20 -5.76 -17.93 -5.89
N VAL A 21 -5.77 -17.16 -6.96
CA VAL A 21 -4.64 -16.97 -7.86
C VAL A 21 -3.51 -16.23 -7.16
N ARG A 22 -3.83 -15.16 -6.39
CA ARG A 22 -2.85 -14.43 -5.57
C ARG A 22 -2.16 -15.37 -4.57
N LEU A 23 -2.94 -16.13 -3.81
CA LEU A 23 -2.42 -17.10 -2.85
C LEU A 23 -1.50 -18.14 -3.52
N ALA A 24 -1.88 -18.64 -4.71
CA ALA A 24 -1.06 -19.60 -5.46
C ALA A 24 0.28 -19.00 -5.90
N TYR A 25 0.31 -17.73 -6.34
CA TYR A 25 1.55 -17.02 -6.64
C TYR A 25 2.42 -16.83 -5.40
N GLY A 26 1.86 -16.36 -4.27
CA GLY A 26 2.59 -16.19 -3.03
C GLY A 26 3.22 -17.50 -2.52
N ARG A 27 2.45 -18.60 -2.57
CA ARG A 27 2.96 -19.94 -2.21
C ARG A 27 4.07 -20.42 -3.14
N LEU A 28 3.90 -20.26 -4.44
CA LEU A 28 4.90 -20.68 -5.43
C LEU A 28 6.20 -19.89 -5.25
N CYS A 29 6.12 -18.56 -5.11
CA CYS A 29 7.29 -17.71 -4.95
C CYS A 29 7.99 -17.95 -3.61
N GLY A 30 7.24 -18.13 -2.52
CA GLY A 30 7.81 -18.48 -1.21
C GLY A 30 8.54 -19.83 -1.23
N LEU A 31 7.95 -20.87 -1.81
CA LEU A 31 8.61 -22.19 -1.93
C LEU A 31 9.87 -22.13 -2.80
N VAL A 32 9.83 -21.41 -3.92
CA VAL A 32 11.01 -21.20 -4.78
C VAL A 32 12.08 -20.39 -4.02
N GLY A 33 11.71 -19.38 -3.27
CA GLY A 33 12.61 -18.57 -2.44
C GLY A 33 13.33 -19.42 -1.39
N ILE A 34 12.57 -20.24 -0.64
CA ILE A 34 13.14 -21.19 0.33
C ILE A 34 14.12 -22.14 -0.36
N GLY A 35 13.72 -22.75 -1.50
CA GLY A 35 14.56 -23.69 -2.23
C GLY A 35 15.86 -23.07 -2.72
N LEU A 36 15.82 -21.84 -3.27
CA LEU A 36 17.00 -21.12 -3.75
C LEU A 36 17.93 -20.73 -2.61
N ASN A 37 17.41 -20.22 -1.49
CA ASN A 37 18.21 -19.85 -0.33
C ASN A 37 18.86 -21.09 0.33
N LEU A 38 18.14 -22.20 0.43
CA LEU A 38 18.72 -23.48 0.92
C LEU A 38 19.80 -24.03 -0.02
N LEU A 39 19.62 -23.87 -1.33
CA LEU A 39 20.65 -24.26 -2.32
C LEU A 39 21.90 -23.38 -2.17
N LEU A 40 21.75 -22.07 -1.99
CA LEU A 40 22.86 -21.17 -1.71
C LEU A 40 23.54 -21.51 -0.39
N PHE A 41 22.76 -21.77 0.68
CA PHE A 41 23.27 -22.21 1.97
C PHE A 41 24.13 -23.47 1.82
N GLY A 42 23.60 -24.53 1.22
CA GLY A 42 24.31 -25.79 1.03
C GLY A 42 25.59 -25.64 0.18
N GLY A 43 25.50 -24.89 -0.93
CA GLY A 43 26.65 -24.63 -1.80
C GLY A 43 27.76 -23.85 -1.11
N LYS A 44 27.41 -22.77 -0.38
CA LYS A 44 28.36 -21.96 0.38
C LYS A 44 28.96 -22.72 1.57
N LEU A 45 28.14 -23.48 2.29
CA LEU A 45 28.60 -24.30 3.42
C LEU A 45 29.62 -25.35 2.95
N PHE A 46 29.32 -26.08 1.87
CA PHE A 46 30.24 -27.03 1.26
C PHE A 46 31.56 -26.36 0.85
N ALA A 47 31.48 -25.24 0.16
CA ALA A 47 32.67 -24.53 -0.29
C ALA A 47 33.48 -23.95 0.88
N GLY A 48 32.83 -23.39 1.91
CA GLY A 48 33.47 -22.88 3.12
C GLY A 48 34.21 -23.98 3.89
N THR A 49 33.59 -25.15 4.03
CA THR A 49 34.23 -26.29 4.70
C THR A 49 35.42 -26.86 3.91
N VAL A 50 35.30 -26.97 2.58
CA VAL A 50 36.42 -27.46 1.73
C VAL A 50 37.57 -26.47 1.65
N SER A 51 37.29 -25.16 1.60
CA SER A 51 38.34 -24.12 1.54
C SER A 51 38.87 -23.73 2.92
N GLY A 52 38.25 -24.17 4.02
CA GLY A 52 38.59 -23.72 5.38
C GLY A 52 38.23 -22.27 5.65
N SER A 53 37.42 -21.62 4.78
CA SER A 53 37.09 -20.19 4.91
C SER A 53 35.93 -20.01 5.88
N VAL A 54 36.24 -19.40 7.03
CA VAL A 54 35.23 -19.02 8.04
C VAL A 54 34.27 -17.97 7.46
N ALA A 55 34.75 -17.04 6.65
CA ALA A 55 33.93 -15.99 6.03
C ALA A 55 32.85 -16.56 5.08
N VAL A 56 33.20 -17.52 4.22
CA VAL A 56 32.25 -18.20 3.32
C VAL A 56 31.25 -19.04 4.11
N THR A 57 31.70 -19.67 5.20
CA THR A 57 30.80 -20.43 6.08
C THR A 57 29.83 -19.52 6.81
N ALA A 58 30.27 -18.37 7.31
CA ALA A 58 29.40 -17.36 7.93
C ALA A 58 28.35 -16.81 6.93
N ASP A 59 28.76 -16.54 5.69
CA ASP A 59 27.87 -16.09 4.61
C ASP A 59 26.85 -17.17 4.21
N ALA A 60 27.18 -18.46 4.37
CA ALA A 60 26.18 -19.53 4.22
C ALA A 60 25.03 -19.39 5.22
N PHE A 61 25.33 -19.11 6.50
CA PHE A 61 24.28 -18.94 7.52
C PHE A 61 23.39 -17.73 7.26
N ASN A 62 23.89 -16.67 6.59
CA ASN A 62 23.02 -15.58 6.13
C ASN A 62 21.94 -16.09 5.17
N ASN A 63 22.28 -16.94 4.20
CA ASN A 63 21.28 -17.51 3.30
C ASN A 63 20.27 -18.43 4.02
N LEU A 64 20.66 -19.03 5.15
CA LEU A 64 19.70 -19.78 5.97
C LEU A 64 18.71 -18.83 6.66
N SER A 65 19.18 -17.67 7.13
CA SER A 65 18.31 -16.61 7.65
C SER A 65 17.33 -16.08 6.59
N ASP A 66 17.81 -15.90 5.34
CA ASP A 66 17.00 -15.45 4.20
C ASP A 66 15.93 -16.50 3.81
N ALA A 67 16.24 -17.80 3.99
CA ALA A 67 15.23 -18.85 3.88
C ALA A 67 14.14 -18.66 4.95
N GLY A 68 14.50 -18.19 6.16
CA GLY A 68 13.55 -17.83 7.23
C GLY A 68 12.61 -16.70 6.81
N SER A 69 13.13 -15.62 6.20
CA SER A 69 12.30 -14.52 5.63
C SER A 69 11.32 -15.04 4.57
N SER A 70 11.78 -15.94 3.70
CA SER A 70 10.91 -16.59 2.70
C SER A 70 9.82 -17.46 3.33
N VAL A 71 10.10 -18.12 4.47
CA VAL A 71 9.10 -18.86 5.27
C VAL A 71 8.06 -17.91 5.85
N VAL A 72 8.47 -16.76 6.40
CA VAL A 72 7.56 -15.73 6.94
C VAL A 72 6.59 -15.27 5.85
N THR A 73 7.11 -14.96 4.65
CA THR A 73 6.28 -14.56 3.51
C THR A 73 5.29 -15.68 3.11
N LEU A 74 5.76 -16.92 3.01
CA LEU A 74 4.91 -18.08 2.68
C LEU A 74 3.78 -18.28 3.71
N LEU A 75 4.11 -18.23 4.99
CA LEU A 75 3.13 -18.35 6.08
C LEU A 75 2.15 -17.16 6.07
N GLY A 76 2.64 -15.96 5.80
CA GLY A 76 1.83 -14.76 5.63
C GLY A 76 0.74 -14.96 4.58
N PHE A 77 1.10 -15.43 3.39
CA PHE A 77 0.12 -15.75 2.33
C PHE A 77 -0.84 -16.87 2.73
N GLN A 78 -0.35 -17.93 3.38
CA GLN A 78 -1.22 -19.02 3.82
C GLN A 78 -2.25 -18.58 4.87
N LEU A 79 -1.82 -17.78 5.83
CA LEU A 79 -2.68 -17.28 6.89
C LEU A 79 -3.65 -16.20 6.37
N ALA A 80 -3.18 -15.28 5.53
CA ALA A 80 -4.02 -14.27 4.88
C ALA A 80 -5.15 -14.90 4.05
N GLY A 81 -4.91 -16.05 3.43
CA GLY A 81 -5.89 -16.81 2.66
C GLY A 81 -6.96 -17.54 3.49
N LYS A 82 -6.91 -17.52 4.83
CA LYS A 82 -7.95 -18.13 5.68
C LYS A 82 -9.28 -17.41 5.54
N LYS A 83 -10.37 -18.18 5.58
CA LYS A 83 -11.73 -17.63 5.58
C LYS A 83 -11.99 -16.85 6.87
N PRO A 84 -12.95 -15.91 6.85
CA PRO A 84 -13.48 -15.29 8.05
C PRO A 84 -13.87 -16.32 9.10
N ASP A 85 -13.63 -15.99 10.36
CA ASP A 85 -14.02 -16.78 11.54
C ASP A 85 -14.63 -15.85 12.61
N PRO A 86 -15.22 -16.38 13.70
CA PRO A 86 -15.86 -15.56 14.73
C PRO A 86 -14.93 -14.55 15.43
N GLN A 87 -13.60 -14.78 15.42
CA GLN A 87 -12.62 -13.87 16.00
C GLN A 87 -12.19 -12.80 14.98
N HIS A 88 -12.21 -13.15 13.69
CA HIS A 88 -11.81 -12.28 12.58
C HIS A 88 -12.90 -12.28 11.49
N PRO A 89 -14.05 -11.62 11.73
CA PRO A 89 -15.20 -11.65 10.81
C PRO A 89 -14.90 -11.01 9.45
N PHE A 90 -13.96 -10.05 9.39
CA PHE A 90 -13.49 -9.46 8.13
C PHE A 90 -12.35 -10.27 7.49
N GLY A 91 -11.97 -11.41 8.06
CA GLY A 91 -10.93 -12.31 7.56
C GLY A 91 -9.52 -11.95 8.01
N HIS A 92 -8.54 -12.62 7.42
CA HIS A 92 -7.14 -12.59 7.84
C HIS A 92 -6.21 -11.88 6.84
N GLY A 93 -6.75 -11.16 5.85
CA GLY A 93 -5.98 -10.55 4.77
C GLY A 93 -4.84 -9.65 5.23
N ARG A 94 -5.02 -8.89 6.32
CA ARG A 94 -3.99 -8.00 6.90
C ARG A 94 -2.73 -8.72 7.38
N ILE A 95 -2.78 -10.05 7.57
CA ILE A 95 -1.58 -10.84 7.92
C ILE A 95 -0.52 -10.75 6.82
N GLU A 96 -0.91 -10.53 5.55
CA GLU A 96 0.04 -10.29 4.48
C GLU A 96 0.89 -9.04 4.73
N TYR A 97 0.27 -7.93 5.17
CA TYR A 97 0.99 -6.70 5.53
C TYR A 97 1.87 -6.89 6.76
N ILE A 98 1.38 -7.63 7.78
CA ILE A 98 2.17 -7.96 8.98
C ILE A 98 3.40 -8.79 8.59
N SER A 99 3.27 -9.76 7.69
CA SER A 99 4.41 -10.56 7.24
C SER A 99 5.43 -9.70 6.47
N GLY A 100 4.97 -8.77 5.62
CA GLY A 100 5.83 -7.79 4.96
C GLY A 100 6.58 -6.90 5.96
N LEU A 101 5.89 -6.44 7.02
CA LEU A 101 6.49 -5.64 8.09
C LEU A 101 7.57 -6.44 8.87
N VAL A 102 7.34 -7.72 9.14
CA VAL A 102 8.34 -8.60 9.76
C VAL A 102 9.57 -8.72 8.88
N VAL A 103 9.40 -8.96 7.57
CA VAL A 103 10.53 -9.01 6.61
C VAL A 103 11.28 -7.68 6.57
N SER A 104 10.57 -6.55 6.52
CA SER A 104 11.20 -5.22 6.57
C SER A 104 12.00 -5.00 7.87
N GLY A 105 11.50 -5.50 9.01
CA GLY A 105 12.23 -5.49 10.28
C GLY A 105 13.53 -6.30 10.23
N LEU A 106 13.52 -7.47 9.57
CA LEU A 106 14.73 -8.27 9.35
C LEU A 106 15.74 -7.54 8.48
N ILE A 107 15.29 -6.86 7.41
CA ILE A 107 16.17 -6.02 6.55
C ILE A 107 16.83 -4.92 7.38
N LEU A 108 16.07 -4.23 8.25
CA LEU A 108 16.62 -3.20 9.13
C LEU A 108 17.67 -3.76 10.11
N LEU A 109 17.40 -4.94 10.71
CA LEU A 109 18.37 -5.62 11.58
C LEU A 109 19.67 -5.94 10.82
N MET A 110 19.57 -6.48 9.61
CA MET A 110 20.73 -6.76 8.74
C MET A 110 21.51 -5.47 8.41
N GLY A 111 20.81 -4.38 8.10
CA GLY A 111 21.45 -3.08 7.85
C GLY A 111 22.24 -2.56 9.06
N VAL A 112 21.68 -2.70 10.28
CA VAL A 112 22.38 -2.32 11.52
C VAL A 112 23.58 -3.20 11.77
N GLU A 113 23.47 -4.51 11.56
CA GLU A 113 24.56 -5.47 11.77
C GLU A 113 25.70 -5.25 10.78
N LEU A 114 25.38 -5.03 9.49
CA LEU A 114 26.36 -4.65 8.49
C LEU A 114 27.04 -3.32 8.83
N GLY A 115 26.28 -2.33 9.31
CA GLY A 115 26.83 -1.04 9.76
C GLY A 115 27.84 -1.19 10.90
N LYS A 116 27.49 -1.99 11.92
CA LYS A 116 28.41 -2.30 13.05
C LYS A 116 29.68 -2.99 12.57
N SER A 117 29.56 -4.05 11.78
CA SER A 117 30.70 -4.78 11.21
C SER A 117 31.57 -3.89 10.33
N SER A 118 30.95 -2.99 9.55
CA SER A 118 31.69 -2.03 8.70
C SER A 118 32.46 -1.02 9.51
N VAL A 119 31.94 -0.48 10.61
CA VAL A 119 32.65 0.42 11.53
C VAL A 119 33.81 -0.33 12.19
N GLU A 120 33.61 -1.57 12.63
CA GLU A 120 34.67 -2.40 13.22
C GLU A 120 35.84 -2.61 12.22
N LYS A 121 35.53 -2.91 10.96
CA LYS A 121 36.54 -3.04 9.89
C LYS A 121 37.24 -1.73 9.53
N ILE A 122 36.61 -0.57 9.73
CA ILE A 122 37.27 0.74 9.58
C ILE A 122 38.27 0.97 10.72
N LEU A 123 37.88 0.59 11.95
CA LEU A 123 38.76 0.79 13.14
C LEU A 123 39.87 -0.26 13.22
N HIS A 124 39.58 -1.48 12.78
CA HIS A 124 40.51 -2.62 12.79
C HIS A 124 40.55 -3.26 11.40
N PRO A 125 41.28 -2.69 10.43
CA PRO A 125 41.37 -3.20 9.09
C PRO A 125 42.00 -4.59 9.04
N GLU A 126 41.32 -5.56 8.46
CA GLU A 126 41.82 -6.91 8.22
C GLU A 126 41.95 -7.17 6.73
N ALA A 127 42.99 -7.92 6.34
CA ALA A 127 43.19 -8.32 4.96
C ALA A 127 42.14 -9.35 4.56
N VAL A 128 41.49 -9.14 3.42
CA VAL A 128 40.47 -10.08 2.89
C VAL A 128 41.17 -11.23 2.14
N ASP A 129 40.92 -12.47 2.53
CA ASP A 129 41.44 -13.65 1.87
C ASP A 129 40.94 -13.78 0.44
N PHE A 130 41.85 -13.76 -0.53
CA PHE A 130 41.54 -13.90 -1.94
C PHE A 130 41.51 -15.36 -2.36
N SER A 131 40.32 -15.86 -2.75
CA SER A 131 40.16 -17.22 -3.27
C SER A 131 39.29 -17.18 -4.54
N LEU A 132 39.77 -17.79 -5.62
CA LEU A 132 39.00 -17.95 -6.87
C LEU A 132 37.68 -18.72 -6.66
N LEU A 133 37.70 -19.69 -5.75
CA LEU A 133 36.48 -20.43 -5.39
C LEU A 133 35.47 -19.49 -4.71
N ALA A 134 35.94 -18.63 -3.77
CA ALA A 134 35.08 -17.64 -3.10
C ALA A 134 34.45 -16.67 -4.12
N ILE A 135 35.23 -16.16 -5.08
CA ILE A 135 34.73 -15.27 -6.14
C ILE A 135 33.64 -15.97 -6.96
N GLY A 136 33.86 -17.21 -7.40
CA GLY A 136 32.87 -17.98 -8.16
C GLY A 136 31.53 -18.13 -7.41
N ILE A 137 31.60 -18.40 -6.11
CA ILE A 137 30.43 -18.53 -5.23
C ILE A 137 29.72 -17.20 -5.04
N LEU A 138 30.44 -16.10 -4.80
CA LEU A 138 29.88 -14.75 -4.67
C LEU A 138 29.14 -14.35 -5.96
N VAL A 139 29.74 -14.56 -7.13
CA VAL A 139 29.13 -14.28 -8.43
C VAL A 139 27.85 -15.10 -8.64
N ALA A 140 27.90 -16.40 -8.33
CA ALA A 140 26.71 -17.26 -8.41
C ALA A 140 25.61 -16.81 -7.43
N SER A 141 25.99 -16.40 -6.20
CA SER A 141 25.06 -15.87 -5.21
C SER A 141 24.41 -14.57 -5.69
N ILE A 142 25.17 -13.63 -6.23
CA ILE A 142 24.65 -12.38 -6.80
C ILE A 142 23.64 -12.69 -7.91
N ALA A 143 23.97 -13.61 -8.83
CA ALA A 143 23.06 -13.96 -9.92
C ALA A 143 21.75 -14.57 -9.43
N VAL A 144 21.78 -15.45 -8.43
CA VAL A 144 20.59 -16.05 -7.82
C VAL A 144 19.76 -14.98 -7.08
N LYS A 145 20.39 -14.11 -6.27
CA LYS A 145 19.69 -13.05 -5.52
C LYS A 145 19.07 -12.02 -6.47
N LEU A 146 19.75 -11.62 -7.55
CA LEU A 146 19.17 -10.76 -8.59
C LEU A 146 17.97 -11.42 -9.27
N TYR A 147 18.06 -12.71 -9.55
CA TYR A 147 16.93 -13.45 -10.10
C TYR A 147 15.75 -13.47 -9.11
N MET A 148 16.00 -13.68 -7.81
CA MET A 148 14.97 -13.62 -6.76
C MET A 148 14.34 -12.24 -6.66
N TYR A 149 15.14 -11.17 -6.68
CA TYR A 149 14.66 -9.80 -6.74
C TYR A 149 13.72 -9.58 -7.94
N LEU A 150 14.16 -9.94 -9.15
CA LEU A 150 13.41 -9.69 -10.37
C LEU A 150 12.04 -10.39 -10.39
N TYR A 151 11.98 -11.68 -9.98
CA TYR A 151 10.71 -12.37 -10.01
C TYR A 151 9.79 -11.94 -8.86
N ASN A 152 10.31 -11.73 -7.65
CA ASN A 152 9.52 -11.26 -6.53
C ASN A 152 8.92 -9.86 -6.81
N ARG A 153 9.74 -8.94 -7.33
CA ARG A 153 9.27 -7.60 -7.71
C ARG A 153 8.22 -7.63 -8.81
N ARG A 154 8.46 -8.42 -9.88
CA ARG A 154 7.52 -8.53 -10.99
C ARG A 154 6.18 -9.13 -10.57
N ILE A 155 6.21 -10.21 -9.81
CA ILE A 155 4.99 -10.87 -9.35
C ILE A 155 4.33 -10.08 -8.22
N GLY A 156 5.11 -9.54 -7.27
CA GLY A 156 4.62 -8.68 -6.20
C GLY A 156 3.77 -7.52 -6.73
N ARG A 157 4.29 -6.80 -7.73
CA ARG A 157 3.54 -5.73 -8.40
C ARG A 157 2.30 -6.24 -9.14
N ARG A 158 2.40 -7.40 -9.79
CA ARG A 158 1.28 -7.98 -10.54
C ARG A 158 0.10 -8.39 -9.64
N ILE A 159 0.38 -8.81 -8.41
CA ILE A 159 -0.64 -9.22 -7.43
C ILE A 159 -0.83 -8.18 -6.30
N SER A 160 -0.21 -6.99 -6.41
CA SER A 160 -0.24 -5.92 -5.40
C SER A 160 0.07 -6.44 -3.99
N SER A 161 1.23 -7.11 -3.84
CA SER A 161 1.65 -7.73 -2.57
C SER A 161 2.84 -7.01 -1.95
N ALA A 162 2.59 -6.25 -0.87
CA ALA A 162 3.62 -5.59 -0.08
C ALA A 162 4.62 -6.59 0.53
N ALA A 163 4.16 -7.78 0.95
CA ALA A 163 5.05 -8.83 1.47
C ALA A 163 6.05 -9.33 0.42
N MET A 164 5.61 -9.51 -0.83
CA MET A 164 6.51 -9.90 -1.91
C MET A 164 7.47 -8.77 -2.33
N GLU A 165 7.03 -7.52 -2.27
CA GLU A 165 7.89 -6.37 -2.54
C GLU A 165 8.95 -6.21 -1.44
N ALA A 166 8.61 -6.43 -0.17
CA ALA A 166 9.57 -6.48 0.93
C ALA A 166 10.60 -7.62 0.71
N THR A 167 10.16 -8.83 0.33
CA THR A 167 11.06 -9.95 0.00
C THR A 167 11.95 -9.65 -1.23
N ALA A 168 11.45 -8.90 -2.20
CA ALA A 168 12.27 -8.43 -3.32
C ALA A 168 13.35 -7.46 -2.84
N THR A 169 12.99 -6.50 -1.98
CA THR A 169 13.95 -5.54 -1.39
C THR A 169 15.04 -6.24 -0.59
N ASP A 170 14.67 -7.26 0.20
CA ASP A 170 15.61 -8.14 0.91
C ASP A 170 16.63 -8.77 -0.05
N SER A 171 16.14 -9.45 -1.08
CA SER A 171 17.00 -10.09 -2.10
C SER A 171 17.89 -9.09 -2.85
N LEU A 172 17.46 -7.85 -3.08
CA LEU A 172 18.26 -6.79 -3.68
C LEU A 172 19.35 -6.30 -2.72
N SER A 173 19.00 -6.11 -1.45
CA SER A 173 19.94 -5.70 -0.40
C SER A 173 21.09 -6.70 -0.28
N ASP A 174 20.78 -7.99 -0.29
CA ASP A 174 21.77 -9.07 -0.29
C ASP A 174 22.66 -9.06 -1.53
N ALA A 175 22.08 -8.86 -2.72
CA ALA A 175 22.84 -8.79 -3.96
C ALA A 175 23.81 -7.59 -3.95
N ILE A 176 23.38 -6.43 -3.43
CA ILE A 176 24.20 -5.22 -3.31
C ILE A 176 25.31 -5.44 -2.28
N ALA A 177 24.99 -5.98 -1.10
CA ALA A 177 25.99 -6.27 -0.07
C ALA A 177 27.06 -7.24 -0.59
N THR A 178 26.63 -8.35 -1.23
CA THR A 178 27.57 -9.33 -1.80
C THR A 178 28.41 -8.73 -2.94
N THR A 179 27.83 -7.86 -3.78
CA THR A 179 28.55 -7.15 -4.85
C THR A 179 29.59 -6.18 -4.28
N ALA A 180 29.24 -5.48 -3.20
CA ALA A 180 30.16 -4.57 -2.51
C ALA A 180 31.36 -5.32 -1.92
N VAL A 181 31.12 -6.46 -1.27
CA VAL A 181 32.18 -7.34 -0.74
C VAL A 181 33.08 -7.84 -1.87
N LEU A 182 32.50 -8.28 -2.98
CA LEU A 182 33.26 -8.73 -4.16
C LEU A 182 34.14 -7.59 -4.74
N ALA A 183 33.54 -6.39 -4.88
CA ALA A 183 34.28 -5.21 -5.38
C ALA A 183 35.44 -4.80 -4.43
N ALA A 184 35.18 -4.76 -3.12
CA ALA A 184 36.18 -4.46 -2.12
C ALA A 184 37.34 -5.48 -2.13
N MET A 185 37.02 -6.78 -2.25
CA MET A 185 38.01 -7.86 -2.39
C MET A 185 38.88 -7.69 -3.65
N LEU A 186 38.28 -7.34 -4.79
CA LEU A 186 39.00 -7.10 -6.04
C LEU A 186 39.90 -5.86 -5.94
N VAL A 187 39.40 -4.74 -5.41
CA VAL A 187 40.16 -3.51 -5.22
C VAL A 187 41.34 -3.75 -4.26
N GLY A 188 41.09 -4.37 -3.11
CA GLY A 188 42.12 -4.71 -2.15
C GLY A 188 43.25 -5.56 -2.77
N ARG A 189 42.92 -6.48 -3.68
CA ARG A 189 43.88 -7.33 -4.40
C ARG A 189 44.81 -6.55 -5.34
N PHE A 190 44.33 -5.46 -5.96
CA PHE A 190 45.09 -4.69 -6.95
C PHE A 190 45.73 -3.41 -6.40
N THR A 191 45.26 -2.88 -5.27
CA THR A 191 45.66 -1.54 -4.80
C THR A 191 46.20 -1.51 -3.37
N ASP A 192 46.16 -2.62 -2.65
CA ASP A 192 46.47 -2.71 -1.21
C ASP A 192 45.63 -1.74 -0.32
N LEU A 193 44.53 -1.16 -0.89
CA LEU A 193 43.66 -0.26 -0.16
C LEU A 193 42.59 -1.08 0.60
N MET A 194 42.50 -0.89 1.89
CA MET A 194 41.49 -1.51 2.76
C MET A 194 40.22 -0.66 2.79
N ILE A 195 39.42 -0.71 1.71
CA ILE A 195 38.18 0.07 1.56
C ILE A 195 36.93 -0.68 1.98
N ASP A 196 37.05 -1.96 2.34
CA ASP A 196 35.90 -2.87 2.64
C ASP A 196 34.95 -2.27 3.69
N GLY A 197 35.48 -1.74 4.79
CA GLY A 197 34.66 -1.11 5.83
C GLY A 197 33.88 0.12 5.35
N TRP A 198 34.51 0.98 4.51
CA TRP A 198 33.87 2.18 4.00
C TRP A 198 32.73 1.84 2.99
N VAL A 199 33.01 0.91 2.10
CA VAL A 199 32.02 0.41 1.13
C VAL A 199 30.88 -0.27 1.88
N GLY A 200 31.19 -1.11 2.88
CA GLY A 200 30.18 -1.75 3.72
C GLY A 200 29.28 -0.74 4.46
N LEU A 201 29.85 0.37 4.95
CA LEU A 201 29.06 1.42 5.63
C LEU A 201 28.09 2.11 4.68
N VAL A 202 28.50 2.43 3.45
CA VAL A 202 27.61 3.01 2.42
C VAL A 202 26.47 2.04 2.09
N VAL A 203 26.77 0.76 1.93
CA VAL A 203 25.77 -0.29 1.68
C VAL A 203 24.82 -0.44 2.86
N ALA A 204 25.32 -0.40 4.10
CA ALA A 204 24.49 -0.44 5.30
C ALA A 204 23.48 0.71 5.34
N CYS A 205 23.90 1.94 5.02
CA CYS A 205 22.99 3.09 4.91
C CYS A 205 21.92 2.87 3.83
N PHE A 206 22.29 2.31 2.67
CA PHE A 206 21.32 1.98 1.61
C PHE A 206 20.31 0.93 2.07
N ILE A 207 20.77 -0.15 2.75
CA ILE A 207 19.89 -1.21 3.26
C ILE A 207 18.93 -0.66 4.32
N LEU A 208 19.41 0.20 5.24
CA LEU A 208 18.55 0.84 6.25
C LEU A 208 17.49 1.73 5.61
N PHE A 209 17.84 2.51 4.59
CA PHE A 209 16.88 3.33 3.85
C PHE A 209 15.82 2.46 3.14
N SER A 210 16.27 1.40 2.45
CA SER A 210 15.37 0.48 1.74
C SER A 210 14.45 -0.29 2.69
N GLY A 211 14.97 -0.74 3.83
CA GLY A 211 14.18 -1.40 4.88
C GLY A 211 13.14 -0.46 5.51
N TYR A 212 13.49 0.80 5.75
CA TYR A 212 12.54 1.82 6.20
C TYR A 212 11.41 2.06 5.19
N GLN A 213 11.74 2.19 3.90
CA GLN A 213 10.73 2.35 2.85
C GLN A 213 9.79 1.15 2.78
N ALA A 214 10.33 -0.08 2.79
CA ALA A 214 9.52 -1.29 2.80
C ALA A 214 8.62 -1.39 4.05
N ALA A 215 9.12 -0.99 5.23
CA ALA A 215 8.30 -0.93 6.45
C ALA A 215 7.18 0.11 6.33
N LYS A 216 7.45 1.27 5.77
CA LYS A 216 6.46 2.32 5.54
C LYS A 216 5.34 1.86 4.58
N GLU A 217 5.70 1.19 3.49
CA GLU A 217 4.75 0.66 2.49
C GLU A 217 3.85 -0.44 3.07
N THR A 218 4.36 -1.26 3.99
CA THR A 218 3.56 -2.29 4.65
C THR A 218 2.73 -1.76 5.82
N LEU A 219 3.18 -0.69 6.47
CA LEU A 219 2.50 -0.08 7.61
C LEU A 219 1.33 0.81 7.15
N GLY A 220 1.45 1.48 6.01
CA GLY A 220 0.43 2.38 5.45
C GLY A 220 -0.97 1.75 5.42
N PRO A 221 -1.18 0.59 4.76
CA PRO A 221 -2.47 -0.09 4.72
C PRO A 221 -3.01 -0.52 6.09
N LEU A 222 -2.12 -0.83 7.05
CA LEU A 222 -2.52 -1.19 8.42
C LEU A 222 -3.07 0.02 9.19
N LEU A 223 -2.52 1.21 8.93
CA LEU A 223 -2.95 2.48 9.55
C LEU A 223 -4.14 3.12 8.84
N GLY A 224 -4.55 2.62 7.67
CA GLY A 224 -5.67 3.17 6.91
C GLY A 224 -5.21 4.29 5.97
N GLN A 225 -4.27 3.99 5.08
CA GLN A 225 -3.91 4.93 4.02
C GLN A 225 -5.07 5.14 3.04
N PRO A 226 -5.17 6.32 2.40
CA PRO A 226 -6.19 6.56 1.37
C PRO A 226 -6.04 5.58 0.21
N PRO A 227 -7.14 5.22 -0.47
CA PRO A 227 -7.11 4.36 -1.64
C PRO A 227 -6.41 5.05 -2.82
N GLU A 228 -6.01 4.27 -3.82
CA GLU A 228 -5.47 4.82 -5.07
C GLU A 228 -6.54 5.66 -5.79
N GLN A 229 -6.15 6.80 -6.35
CA GLN A 229 -7.06 7.72 -7.04
C GLN A 229 -7.83 7.04 -8.18
N GLU A 230 -7.19 6.13 -8.92
CA GLU A 230 -7.84 5.34 -9.99
C GLU A 230 -9.03 4.51 -9.46
N LEU A 231 -8.89 3.95 -8.25
CA LEU A 231 -9.98 3.21 -7.60
C LEU A 231 -11.14 4.13 -7.22
N VAL A 232 -10.84 5.31 -6.66
CA VAL A 232 -11.83 6.34 -6.30
C VAL A 232 -12.62 6.75 -7.54
N GLU A 233 -11.93 7.14 -8.61
CA GLU A 233 -12.56 7.55 -9.88
C GLU A 233 -13.43 6.43 -10.48
N ARG A 234 -12.99 5.19 -10.39
CA ARG A 234 -13.72 4.03 -10.90
C ARG A 234 -15.00 3.77 -10.08
N ILE A 235 -14.95 3.87 -8.75
CA ILE A 235 -16.14 3.77 -7.89
C ILE A 235 -17.13 4.87 -8.25
N GLN A 236 -16.66 6.12 -8.37
CA GLN A 236 -17.49 7.27 -8.72
C GLN A 236 -18.19 7.08 -10.07
N GLN A 237 -17.45 6.70 -11.11
CA GLN A 237 -18.00 6.46 -12.45
C GLN A 237 -19.05 5.36 -12.44
N MET A 238 -18.80 4.25 -11.72
CA MET A 238 -19.75 3.15 -11.64
C MET A 238 -21.06 3.57 -10.97
N VAL A 239 -20.99 4.23 -9.81
CA VAL A 239 -22.19 4.65 -9.07
C VAL A 239 -22.97 5.70 -9.85
N LEU A 240 -22.30 6.71 -10.42
CA LEU A 240 -22.94 7.77 -11.21
C LEU A 240 -23.47 7.27 -12.56
N SER A 241 -23.11 6.07 -13.01
CA SER A 241 -23.71 5.48 -14.23
C SER A 241 -25.14 4.98 -14.03
N HIS A 242 -25.66 4.98 -12.80
CA HIS A 242 -27.01 4.53 -12.46
C HIS A 242 -27.96 5.72 -12.25
N PRO A 243 -28.71 6.18 -13.26
CA PRO A 243 -29.76 7.17 -13.05
C PRO A 243 -30.86 6.60 -12.12
N PRO A 244 -31.40 7.37 -11.18
CA PRO A 244 -31.30 8.83 -11.04
C PRO A 244 -30.28 9.34 -10.03
N ILE A 245 -29.20 8.62 -9.73
CA ILE A 245 -28.14 9.13 -8.85
C ILE A 245 -27.55 10.39 -9.46
N CYS A 246 -27.56 11.49 -8.70
CA CYS A 246 -27.14 12.82 -9.16
C CYS A 246 -25.73 13.22 -8.71
N GLY A 247 -25.25 12.64 -7.61
CA GLY A 247 -23.97 12.94 -7.00
C GLY A 247 -23.55 11.88 -5.99
N ILE A 248 -22.29 11.89 -5.59
CA ILE A 248 -21.78 11.08 -4.50
C ILE A 248 -20.85 11.91 -3.60
N HIS A 249 -20.81 11.57 -2.33
CA HIS A 249 -19.90 12.17 -1.33
C HIS A 249 -19.59 11.16 -0.22
N ASP A 250 -18.74 11.51 0.72
CA ASP A 250 -18.33 10.72 1.90
C ASP A 250 -17.89 9.29 1.53
N LEU A 251 -17.13 9.20 0.44
CA LEU A 251 -16.56 7.92 0.04
C LEU A 251 -15.47 7.50 1.03
N VAL A 252 -15.69 6.38 1.71
CA VAL A 252 -14.74 5.75 2.62
C VAL A 252 -14.41 4.35 2.11
N VAL A 253 -13.11 4.05 2.05
CA VAL A 253 -12.62 2.74 1.65
C VAL A 253 -11.80 2.12 2.78
N HIS A 254 -12.26 1.00 3.31
CA HIS A 254 -11.53 0.23 4.31
C HIS A 254 -10.86 -0.98 3.67
N ASP A 255 -9.53 -1.06 3.80
CA ASP A 255 -8.75 -2.22 3.36
C ASP A 255 -8.53 -3.20 4.53
N TYR A 256 -9.06 -4.41 4.37
CA TYR A 256 -8.84 -5.55 5.28
C TYR A 256 -7.85 -6.57 4.70
N GLY A 257 -7.06 -6.14 3.74
CA GLY A 257 -6.09 -6.95 3.04
C GLY A 257 -6.52 -7.24 1.60
N PRO A 258 -5.59 -7.70 0.78
CA PRO A 258 -5.80 -7.87 -0.64
C PRO A 258 -7.05 -8.69 -1.00
N GLY A 259 -7.92 -8.11 -1.82
CA GLY A 259 -9.20 -8.71 -2.22
C GLY A 259 -10.28 -8.72 -1.12
N ARG A 260 -10.12 -7.89 -0.08
CA ARG A 260 -11.09 -7.73 1.02
C ARG A 260 -11.24 -6.26 1.37
N MET A 261 -12.07 -5.59 0.62
CA MET A 261 -12.30 -4.16 0.73
C MET A 261 -13.76 -3.91 1.10
N MET A 262 -14.00 -2.94 1.96
CA MET A 262 -15.32 -2.42 2.27
C MET A 262 -15.40 -0.97 1.83
N VAL A 263 -16.46 -0.64 1.13
CA VAL A 263 -16.72 0.69 0.61
C VAL A 263 -18.03 1.20 1.22
N SER A 264 -18.00 2.40 1.76
CA SER A 264 -19.21 3.13 2.11
C SER A 264 -19.19 4.49 1.44
N LEU A 265 -20.32 4.92 0.94
CA LEU A 265 -20.48 6.23 0.33
C LEU A 265 -21.91 6.71 0.44
N HIS A 266 -22.13 7.98 0.22
CA HIS A 266 -23.43 8.60 0.11
C HIS A 266 -23.76 8.88 -1.35
N ALA A 267 -25.01 8.61 -1.76
CA ALA A 267 -25.51 8.90 -3.10
C ALA A 267 -26.67 9.88 -3.04
N GLU A 268 -26.52 11.04 -3.70
CA GLU A 268 -27.56 12.04 -3.84
C GLU A 268 -28.63 11.55 -4.84
N VAL A 269 -29.89 11.47 -4.42
CA VAL A 269 -31.04 11.06 -5.24
C VAL A 269 -32.15 12.09 -5.17
N PRO A 270 -33.07 12.17 -6.18
CA PRO A 270 -34.20 13.09 -6.14
C PRO A 270 -35.17 12.80 -4.96
N ALA A 271 -35.45 13.82 -4.12
CA ALA A 271 -36.28 13.70 -2.93
C ALA A 271 -37.72 13.28 -3.21
N HIS A 272 -38.23 13.54 -4.40
CA HIS A 272 -39.63 13.22 -4.81
C HIS A 272 -39.73 11.95 -5.67
N GLY A 273 -38.66 11.15 -5.77
CA GLY A 273 -38.68 9.84 -6.43
C GLY A 273 -39.41 8.79 -5.61
N ASP A 274 -39.87 7.72 -6.29
CA ASP A 274 -40.40 6.55 -5.60
C ASP A 274 -39.29 5.84 -4.81
N ILE A 275 -39.47 5.69 -3.51
CA ILE A 275 -38.42 5.16 -2.62
C ILE A 275 -38.03 3.72 -2.95
N LEU A 276 -38.97 2.91 -3.47
CA LEU A 276 -38.67 1.53 -3.84
C LEU A 276 -37.86 1.46 -5.13
N GLU A 277 -38.18 2.34 -6.11
CA GLU A 277 -37.40 2.44 -7.35
C GLU A 277 -35.98 2.96 -7.06
N LEU A 278 -35.88 3.99 -6.21
CA LEU A 278 -34.57 4.53 -5.81
C LEU A 278 -33.72 3.47 -5.08
N HIS A 279 -34.33 2.71 -4.17
CA HIS A 279 -33.65 1.65 -3.45
C HIS A 279 -33.15 0.54 -4.40
N ASP A 280 -33.96 0.16 -5.41
CA ASP A 280 -33.57 -0.86 -6.41
C ASP A 280 -32.35 -0.40 -7.24
N VAL A 281 -32.30 0.89 -7.56
CA VAL A 281 -31.11 1.50 -8.23
C VAL A 281 -29.87 1.43 -7.34
N ILE A 282 -30.00 1.76 -6.06
CA ILE A 282 -28.88 1.68 -5.08
C ILE A 282 -28.41 0.23 -4.95
N ASP A 283 -29.30 -0.73 -4.75
CA ASP A 283 -28.99 -2.17 -4.68
C ASP A 283 -28.23 -2.64 -5.94
N THR A 284 -28.68 -2.16 -7.12
CA THR A 284 -28.03 -2.49 -8.39
C THR A 284 -26.60 -1.96 -8.44
N ALA A 285 -26.38 -0.71 -8.00
CA ALA A 285 -25.04 -0.11 -7.93
C ALA A 285 -24.11 -0.86 -6.93
N GLU A 286 -24.63 -1.22 -5.75
CA GLU A 286 -23.89 -2.04 -4.77
C GLU A 286 -23.51 -3.41 -5.34
N MET A 287 -24.44 -4.09 -6.03
CA MET A 287 -24.16 -5.37 -6.67
C MET A 287 -23.12 -5.26 -7.78
N GLU A 288 -23.14 -4.17 -8.55
CA GLU A 288 -22.13 -3.95 -9.60
C GLU A 288 -20.75 -3.71 -9.01
N LEU A 289 -20.63 -2.87 -7.97
CA LEU A 289 -19.40 -2.66 -7.22
C LEU A 289 -18.85 -4.00 -6.70
N LYS A 290 -19.70 -4.82 -6.08
CA LYS A 290 -19.32 -6.14 -5.56
C LYS A 290 -18.80 -7.08 -6.65
N ARG A 291 -19.45 -7.11 -7.81
CA ARG A 291 -19.04 -7.98 -8.94
C ARG A 291 -17.75 -7.52 -9.60
N THR A 292 -17.58 -6.21 -9.75
CA THR A 292 -16.49 -5.63 -10.55
C THR A 292 -15.23 -5.37 -9.73
N LEU A 293 -15.40 -4.90 -8.48
CA LEU A 293 -14.28 -4.52 -7.60
C LEU A 293 -14.02 -5.55 -6.49
N HIS A 294 -14.86 -6.59 -6.38
CA HIS A 294 -14.76 -7.62 -5.32
C HIS A 294 -14.74 -7.00 -3.91
N CYS A 295 -15.55 -5.94 -3.69
CA CYS A 295 -15.70 -5.28 -2.41
C CYS A 295 -17.11 -5.52 -1.83
N ASP A 296 -17.25 -5.33 -0.52
CA ASP A 296 -18.57 -5.18 0.10
C ASP A 296 -18.88 -3.68 0.15
N ALA A 297 -19.93 -3.24 -0.59
CA ALA A 297 -20.31 -1.84 -0.68
C ALA A 297 -21.62 -1.59 0.08
N VAL A 298 -21.70 -0.43 0.73
CA VAL A 298 -22.92 0.11 1.35
C VAL A 298 -23.09 1.55 0.88
N ILE A 299 -24.21 1.85 0.26
CA ILE A 299 -24.52 3.18 -0.26
C ILE A 299 -25.66 3.79 0.57
N HIS A 300 -25.36 4.86 1.29
CA HIS A 300 -26.38 5.66 1.96
C HIS A 300 -27.10 6.54 0.94
N MET A 301 -28.42 6.55 0.99
CA MET A 301 -29.24 7.31 0.06
C MET A 301 -29.59 8.67 0.65
N ASP A 302 -29.10 9.77 0.03
CA ASP A 302 -29.38 11.14 0.43
C ASP A 302 -30.35 11.84 -0.51
N PRO A 303 -31.60 12.07 -0.05
CA PRO A 303 -32.59 12.75 -0.87
C PRO A 303 -32.29 14.24 -1.00
N ILE A 304 -32.11 14.73 -2.23
CA ILE A 304 -31.91 16.15 -2.54
C ILE A 304 -33.08 16.70 -3.39
N ILE A 305 -33.38 17.98 -3.18
CA ILE A 305 -34.39 18.67 -3.99
C ILE A 305 -33.76 19.12 -5.30
N THR A 306 -34.19 18.50 -6.40
CA THR A 306 -33.67 18.75 -7.76
C THR A 306 -34.66 19.50 -8.66
N ASP A 307 -35.93 19.57 -8.29
CA ASP A 307 -37.05 20.11 -9.06
C ASP A 307 -37.49 21.53 -8.64
N ASP A 308 -36.94 22.09 -7.56
CA ASP A 308 -37.15 23.48 -7.16
C ASP A 308 -35.96 24.36 -7.67
N ALA A 309 -36.26 25.18 -8.68
CA ALA A 309 -35.29 26.08 -9.29
C ALA A 309 -34.67 27.08 -8.32
N GLN A 310 -35.42 27.49 -7.27
CA GLN A 310 -34.93 28.45 -6.26
C GLN A 310 -33.90 27.77 -5.36
N ILE A 311 -34.18 26.53 -4.92
CA ILE A 311 -33.27 25.74 -4.08
C ILE A 311 -31.99 25.40 -4.86
N VAL A 312 -32.12 24.97 -6.10
CA VAL A 312 -30.98 24.67 -6.98
C VAL A 312 -30.10 25.91 -7.21
N GLN A 313 -30.71 27.08 -7.43
CA GLN A 313 -29.97 28.33 -7.55
C GLN A 313 -29.27 28.73 -6.25
N LEU A 314 -29.94 28.55 -5.11
CA LEU A 314 -29.40 28.84 -3.79
C LEU A 314 -28.17 27.95 -3.47
N ARG A 315 -28.28 26.63 -3.74
CA ARG A 315 -27.16 25.69 -3.63
C ARG A 315 -25.94 26.16 -4.46
N ARG A 316 -26.15 26.59 -5.71
CA ARG A 316 -25.08 27.07 -6.58
C ARG A 316 -24.41 28.33 -5.99
N ARG A 317 -25.19 29.30 -5.50
CA ARG A 317 -24.67 30.52 -4.88
C ARG A 317 -23.85 30.21 -3.65
N VAL A 318 -24.33 29.29 -2.78
CA VAL A 318 -23.58 28.88 -1.59
C VAL A 318 -22.29 28.17 -1.98
N ALA A 319 -22.32 27.27 -2.97
CA ALA A 319 -21.12 26.60 -3.48
C ALA A 319 -20.08 27.59 -4.01
N GLU A 320 -20.52 28.67 -4.69
CA GLU A 320 -19.62 29.74 -5.16
C GLU A 320 -19.02 30.53 -4.01
N LEU A 321 -19.80 30.83 -2.96
CA LEU A 321 -19.29 31.51 -1.76
C LEU A 321 -18.28 30.66 -0.99
N VAL A 322 -18.51 29.36 -0.88
CA VAL A 322 -17.60 28.41 -0.23
C VAL A 322 -16.28 28.35 -1.01
N ARG A 323 -16.32 28.28 -2.34
CA ARG A 323 -15.10 28.35 -3.19
C ARG A 323 -14.35 29.68 -3.11
N GLN A 324 -14.98 30.77 -2.70
CA GLN A 324 -14.29 32.04 -2.43
C GLN A 324 -13.55 32.04 -1.07
N VAL A 325 -13.88 31.11 -0.15
CA VAL A 325 -13.12 30.90 1.10
C VAL A 325 -11.85 30.13 0.76
N ASP A 326 -12.02 29.04 0.02
CA ASP A 326 -10.93 28.26 -0.56
C ASP A 326 -11.39 27.60 -1.87
N SER A 327 -10.58 27.69 -2.93
CA SER A 327 -10.94 27.26 -4.28
C SER A 327 -11.14 25.75 -4.41
N GLY A 328 -10.55 24.95 -3.52
CA GLY A 328 -10.66 23.49 -3.46
C GLY A 328 -11.89 23.00 -2.71
N MET A 329 -12.58 23.91 -1.97
CA MET A 329 -13.74 23.49 -1.18
C MET A 329 -14.96 23.14 -2.05
N THR A 330 -15.68 22.10 -1.62
CA THR A 330 -16.97 21.66 -2.18
C THR A 330 -18.04 21.62 -1.10
N ILE A 331 -19.30 21.52 -1.50
CA ILE A 331 -20.43 21.34 -0.57
C ILE A 331 -21.27 20.11 -0.97
N HIS A 332 -21.83 19.44 0.01
CA HIS A 332 -22.81 18.37 -0.15
C HIS A 332 -23.89 18.43 0.94
N ASP A 333 -24.89 17.57 0.85
CA ASP A 333 -26.04 17.46 1.77
C ASP A 333 -26.76 18.81 2.01
N PHE A 334 -26.95 19.56 0.91
CA PHE A 334 -27.52 20.91 0.98
C PHE A 334 -29.04 20.87 1.20
N ARG A 335 -29.49 21.40 2.32
CA ARG A 335 -30.90 21.50 2.72
C ARG A 335 -31.30 22.91 3.07
N VAL A 336 -32.53 23.30 2.73
CA VAL A 336 -33.11 24.60 3.04
C VAL A 336 -34.25 24.41 4.02
N VAL A 337 -34.17 25.07 5.16
CA VAL A 337 -35.18 25.05 6.22
C VAL A 337 -35.72 26.46 6.43
N PRO A 338 -36.87 26.83 5.80
CA PRO A 338 -37.47 28.16 5.97
C PRO A 338 -38.05 28.31 7.37
N GLY A 339 -37.80 29.45 7.97
CA GLY A 339 -38.34 29.88 9.27
C GLY A 339 -39.10 31.19 9.16
N PRO A 340 -39.80 31.60 10.22
CA PRO A 340 -40.64 32.82 10.19
C PRO A 340 -39.85 34.15 10.10
N SER A 341 -38.58 34.17 10.51
CA SER A 341 -37.73 35.36 10.50
C SER A 341 -36.51 35.22 9.62
N HIS A 342 -36.05 33.96 9.35
CA HIS A 342 -34.84 33.66 8.57
C HIS A 342 -34.91 32.27 7.97
N THR A 343 -34.03 31.99 7.03
CA THR A 343 -33.91 30.66 6.40
C THR A 343 -32.58 30.05 6.77
N ASN A 344 -32.59 28.84 7.34
CA ASN A 344 -31.39 28.07 7.60
C ASN A 344 -30.98 27.31 6.34
N LEU A 345 -29.69 27.45 5.99
CA LEU A 345 -29.02 26.69 4.95
C LEU A 345 -28.13 25.67 5.67
N ILE A 346 -28.50 24.41 5.60
CA ILE A 346 -27.80 23.31 6.25
C ILE A 346 -27.00 22.59 5.17
N PHE A 347 -25.72 22.41 5.36
CA PHE A 347 -24.84 21.72 4.41
C PHE A 347 -23.51 21.38 5.06
N ASP A 348 -22.83 20.42 4.49
CA ASP A 348 -21.47 20.07 4.83
C ASP A 348 -20.51 20.62 3.76
N ALA A 349 -19.32 21.05 4.20
CA ALA A 349 -18.30 21.65 3.35
C ALA A 349 -16.98 20.89 3.51
N VAL A 350 -16.47 20.38 2.42
CA VAL A 350 -15.20 19.61 2.40
C VAL A 350 -14.04 20.58 2.19
N LEU A 351 -13.10 20.58 3.13
CA LEU A 351 -11.84 21.33 3.07
C LEU A 351 -10.69 20.37 2.72
N PRO A 352 -10.00 20.54 1.58
CA PRO A 352 -8.87 19.69 1.21
C PRO A 352 -7.74 19.72 2.26
N PHE A 353 -7.00 18.61 2.37
CA PHE A 353 -5.82 18.56 3.23
C PHE A 353 -4.70 19.49 2.73
N GLY A 354 -3.97 20.09 3.66
CA GLY A 354 -2.78 20.89 3.35
C GLY A 354 -3.08 22.39 3.11
N GLU A 355 -4.34 22.83 3.24
CA GLU A 355 -4.70 24.24 3.15
C GLU A 355 -4.25 25.02 4.38
N HIS A 356 -4.07 26.35 4.20
CA HIS A 356 -3.60 27.25 5.27
C HIS A 356 -4.68 27.66 6.27
N ILE A 357 -5.92 27.28 6.01
CA ILE A 357 -7.10 27.63 6.81
C ILE A 357 -7.52 26.43 7.66
N THR A 358 -7.94 26.67 8.89
CA THR A 358 -8.52 25.61 9.74
C THR A 358 -10.02 25.45 9.49
N GLU A 359 -10.56 24.25 9.80
CA GLU A 359 -12.01 23.96 9.69
C GLU A 359 -12.86 25.00 10.42
N ALA A 360 -12.46 25.39 11.64
CA ALA A 360 -13.16 26.41 12.44
C ALA A 360 -13.16 27.79 11.77
N GLU A 361 -12.04 28.17 11.18
CA GLU A 361 -11.91 29.46 10.47
C GLU A 361 -12.70 29.44 9.15
N ALA A 362 -12.65 28.34 8.40
CA ALA A 362 -13.45 28.15 7.18
C ALA A 362 -14.96 28.25 7.51
N ALA A 363 -15.42 27.53 8.55
CA ALA A 363 -16.81 27.58 8.99
C ALA A 363 -17.24 29.01 9.41
N ARG A 364 -16.36 29.74 10.07
CA ARG A 364 -16.63 31.17 10.44
C ARG A 364 -16.81 32.02 9.20
N GLN A 365 -15.88 31.95 8.24
CA GLN A 365 -15.94 32.75 7.02
C GLN A 365 -17.15 32.37 6.14
N ILE A 366 -17.51 31.11 6.06
CA ILE A 366 -18.71 30.65 5.35
C ILE A 366 -19.96 31.27 5.97
N ARG A 367 -20.10 31.19 7.31
CA ARG A 367 -21.27 31.81 8.03
C ARG A 367 -21.37 33.28 7.79
N GLU A 368 -20.25 34.01 7.83
CA GLU A 368 -20.23 35.47 7.59
C GLU A 368 -20.66 35.80 6.15
N ARG A 369 -20.17 35.08 5.14
CA ARG A 369 -20.51 35.31 3.74
C ARG A 369 -21.96 34.96 3.42
N VAL A 370 -22.47 33.83 3.95
CA VAL A 370 -23.87 33.42 3.78
C VAL A 370 -24.82 34.49 4.40
N ARG A 371 -24.45 35.07 5.54
CA ARG A 371 -25.23 36.11 6.19
C ARG A 371 -25.31 37.40 5.39
N GLN A 372 -24.33 37.64 4.50
CA GLN A 372 -24.28 38.84 3.64
C GLN A 372 -24.92 38.61 2.26
N MET A 373 -25.53 37.41 2.01
CA MET A 373 -26.19 37.11 0.76
C MET A 373 -27.44 37.95 0.55
N ASP A 374 -27.58 38.50 -0.66
CA ASP A 374 -28.81 39.20 -1.07
C ASP A 374 -29.98 38.20 -1.29
N GLY A 375 -31.18 38.67 -1.00
CA GLY A 375 -32.43 37.94 -1.32
C GLY A 375 -33.13 37.30 -0.14
N GLY A 376 -32.64 37.47 1.08
CA GLY A 376 -33.29 36.99 2.32
C GLY A 376 -32.34 37.03 3.52
N GLU A 377 -32.87 36.77 4.71
CA GLU A 377 -32.05 36.53 5.90
C GLU A 377 -31.65 35.06 5.96
N TYR A 378 -30.40 34.76 5.56
CA TYR A 378 -29.85 33.42 5.52
C TYR A 378 -28.86 33.16 6.66
N TYR A 379 -28.93 31.97 7.26
CA TYR A 379 -27.99 31.49 8.26
C TYR A 379 -27.43 30.12 7.83
N ALA A 380 -26.11 30.03 7.77
CA ALA A 380 -25.44 28.74 7.49
C ALA A 380 -25.31 27.92 8.78
N VAL A 381 -25.86 26.70 8.75
CA VAL A 381 -25.57 25.62 9.66
C VAL A 381 -24.63 24.70 8.91
N VAL A 382 -23.34 24.96 9.05
CA VAL A 382 -22.29 24.30 8.28
C VAL A 382 -21.36 23.51 9.18
N THR A 383 -21.13 22.23 8.82
CA THR A 383 -20.02 21.39 9.27
C THR A 383 -18.91 21.50 8.25
N VAL A 384 -17.67 21.69 8.68
CA VAL A 384 -16.50 21.66 7.80
C VAL A 384 -15.68 20.45 8.16
N GLU A 385 -15.36 19.63 7.18
CA GLU A 385 -14.64 18.38 7.36
C GLU A 385 -13.57 18.20 6.29
N ASN A 386 -12.63 17.30 6.55
CA ASN A 386 -11.63 16.91 5.57
C ASN A 386 -12.10 15.66 4.80
N PRO A 387 -11.71 15.51 3.52
CA PRO A 387 -12.11 14.34 2.74
C PRO A 387 -11.44 13.06 3.27
N TYR A 388 -12.12 11.94 3.14
CA TYR A 388 -11.57 10.61 3.47
C TYR A 388 -10.72 10.03 2.32
N VAL A 389 -10.90 10.54 1.12
CA VAL A 389 -10.24 10.07 -0.12
C VAL A 389 -9.77 11.23 -0.98
#